data_d57a192907bf4be44ae06ba77f691169
#
_entry.id   d57a192907bf4be44ae06ba77f691169
#
_cell.length_a   1.000
_cell.length_b   1.000
_cell.length_c   1.000
_cell.angle_alpha   90.00
_cell.angle_beta   90.00
_cell.angle_gamma   90.00
#
_symmetry.space_group_name_H-M   'P 1'
#
loop_
_entity.id
_entity.type
_entity.pdbx_description
1 polymer ?
#
loop_
_entity_poly.entity_id
_entity_poly.type
_entity_poly.pdbx_seq_one_letter_code
_entity_poly.pdbx_strand_id
1 'polypeptide(L)'
;MFAFGAVPAIVLLVGMLFLPESPRWLLSQSLVKRARAILERIRNKENVDKELEVINKTLKQKAGGWGELLEPWIRPALIVGIGLAFIQQATGINTVIYYAPTIFEFAGFESAKVSILATAGVGIVNVLMTIVAIWLLDRLGRRPLLFTGLIGMIVSLTVLGFAFRVPSLSGSLKWITVAGLACYIASFAISLGPIFWLIIAEIYPLRIRGRAMSIATVANWTFNMIVALTFLTMADKLGRSSAFWLYALVAIAGLVFSYFYVPETKGRTLEEIEESLRSGKCFKKV
;
A
#
# COMPACT_ATOMS: atom_id res chain seq x y z
N MET A 1 16.15 -14.62 16.00
CA MET A 1 15.15 -14.07 15.05
C MET A 1 15.11 -12.53 15.10
N PHE A 2 14.94 -11.88 16.26
CA PHE A 2 14.83 -10.41 16.34
C PHE A 2 16.10 -9.68 15.85
N ALA A 3 17.29 -10.25 16.04
CA ALA A 3 18.56 -9.65 15.56
C ALA A 3 18.63 -9.52 14.01
N PHE A 4 17.93 -10.36 13.27
CA PHE A 4 17.89 -10.25 11.80
C PHE A 4 17.16 -8.98 11.32
N GLY A 5 16.17 -8.49 12.08
CA GLY A 5 15.50 -7.23 11.79
C GLY A 5 16.39 -6.01 11.95
N ALA A 6 17.48 -6.11 12.71
CA ALA A 6 18.45 -5.03 12.86
C ALA A 6 19.31 -4.82 11.61
N VAL A 7 19.53 -5.85 10.78
CA VAL A 7 20.39 -5.77 9.60
C VAL A 7 19.89 -4.73 8.58
N PRO A 8 18.62 -4.76 8.11
CA PRO A 8 18.11 -3.73 7.22
C PRO A 8 18.14 -2.33 7.85
N ALA A 9 17.87 -2.23 9.14
CA ALA A 9 17.90 -0.95 9.85
C ALA A 9 19.31 -0.35 9.91
N ILE A 10 20.33 -1.18 10.16
CA ILE A 10 21.74 -0.75 10.14
C ILE A 10 22.16 -0.33 8.73
N VAL A 11 21.79 -1.11 7.71
CA VAL A 11 22.09 -0.76 6.30
C VAL A 11 21.45 0.57 5.93
N LEU A 12 20.19 0.80 6.32
CA LEU A 12 19.50 2.07 6.10
C LEU A 12 20.19 3.22 6.87
N LEU A 13 20.51 3.02 8.14
CA LEU A 13 21.20 4.03 8.96
C LEU A 13 22.53 4.43 8.33
N VAL A 14 23.35 3.45 7.98
CA VAL A 14 24.65 3.69 7.34
C VAL A 14 24.46 4.38 5.99
N GLY A 15 23.51 3.92 5.15
CA GLY A 15 23.19 4.54 3.87
C GLY A 15 22.75 6.01 4.00
N MET A 16 21.95 6.32 5.01
CA MET A 16 21.48 7.69 5.27
C MET A 16 22.62 8.66 5.65
N LEU A 17 23.71 8.18 6.26
CA LEU A 17 24.87 9.02 6.58
C LEU A 17 25.62 9.52 5.34
N PHE A 18 25.50 8.82 4.21
CA PHE A 18 26.13 9.21 2.93
C PHE A 18 25.22 10.02 2.01
N LEU A 19 23.93 10.13 2.33
CA LEU A 19 22.99 10.88 1.51
C LEU A 19 23.03 12.38 1.85
N PRO A 20 23.00 13.25 0.82
CA PRO A 20 22.91 14.68 1.05
C PRO A 20 21.51 15.05 1.54
N GLU A 21 21.44 16.18 2.26
CA GLU A 21 20.15 16.74 2.69
C GLU A 21 19.23 17.08 1.51
N SER A 22 17.93 17.03 1.73
CA SER A 22 16.98 17.31 0.66
C SER A 22 17.06 18.79 0.23
N PRO A 23 17.03 19.12 -1.08
CA PRO A 23 17.02 20.51 -1.55
C PRO A 23 15.89 21.34 -0.96
N ARG A 24 14.70 20.75 -0.78
CA ARG A 24 13.55 21.41 -0.16
C ARG A 24 13.81 21.80 1.29
N TRP A 25 14.40 20.90 2.06
CA TRP A 25 14.75 21.16 3.45
C TRP A 25 15.81 22.26 3.55
N LEU A 26 16.86 22.20 2.71
CA LEU A 26 17.88 23.23 2.68
C LEU A 26 17.31 24.63 2.33
N LEU A 27 16.35 24.69 1.40
CA LEU A 27 15.66 25.94 1.06
C LEU A 27 14.79 26.44 2.22
N SER A 28 14.13 25.54 2.96
CA SER A 28 13.37 25.90 4.16
C SER A 28 14.25 26.50 5.26
N GLN A 29 15.52 26.09 5.31
CA GLN A 29 16.56 26.66 6.20
C GLN A 29 17.30 27.86 5.59
N SER A 30 16.82 28.39 4.46
CA SER A 30 17.47 29.49 3.73
C SER A 30 18.88 29.20 3.20
N LEU A 31 19.27 27.92 3.12
CA LEU A 31 20.58 27.45 2.64
C LEU A 31 20.60 27.28 1.11
N VAL A 32 20.27 28.36 0.37
CA VAL A 32 20.07 28.34 -1.09
C VAL A 32 21.29 27.83 -1.85
N LYS A 33 22.51 28.21 -1.46
CA LYS A 33 23.76 27.77 -2.15
C LYS A 33 23.94 26.26 -2.07
N ARG A 34 23.66 25.65 -0.90
CA ARG A 34 23.75 24.19 -0.73
C ARG A 34 22.64 23.45 -1.48
N ALA A 35 21.43 23.96 -1.47
CA ALA A 35 20.31 23.41 -2.24
C ALA A 35 20.62 23.39 -3.74
N ARG A 36 21.18 24.49 -4.28
CA ARG A 36 21.62 24.59 -5.68
C ARG A 36 22.67 23.54 -6.01
N ALA A 37 23.74 23.44 -5.22
CA ALA A 37 24.82 22.48 -5.46
C ALA A 37 24.35 21.02 -5.49
N ILE A 38 23.32 20.67 -4.69
CA ILE A 38 22.73 19.33 -4.70
C ILE A 38 21.85 19.14 -5.94
N LEU A 39 21.03 20.12 -6.30
CA LEU A 39 20.22 20.05 -7.51
C LEU A 39 21.05 19.91 -8.78
N GLU A 40 22.19 20.63 -8.87
CA GLU A 40 23.14 20.53 -9.99
C GLU A 40 23.81 19.14 -10.11
N ARG A 41 23.87 18.37 -9.01
CA ARG A 41 24.34 16.96 -9.03
C ARG A 41 23.28 15.98 -9.49
N ILE A 42 22.00 16.29 -9.28
CA ILE A 42 20.88 15.36 -9.52
C ILE A 42 20.18 15.67 -10.84
N ARG A 43 20.22 16.92 -11.30
CA ARG A 43 19.50 17.43 -12.49
C ARG A 43 20.44 18.05 -13.52
N ASN A 44 19.93 18.20 -14.74
CA ASN A 44 20.62 19.01 -15.75
C ASN A 44 20.64 20.48 -15.33
N LYS A 45 21.79 21.14 -15.47
CA LYS A 45 22.07 22.52 -15.00
C LYS A 45 21.04 23.55 -15.49
N GLU A 46 20.49 23.37 -16.69
CA GLU A 46 19.52 24.30 -17.30
C GLU A 46 18.18 24.40 -16.57
N ASN A 47 17.82 23.42 -15.76
CA ASN A 47 16.52 23.38 -15.06
C ASN A 47 16.59 23.74 -13.57
N VAL A 48 17.81 23.92 -13.02
CA VAL A 48 17.99 24.13 -11.57
C VAL A 48 17.33 25.42 -11.08
N ASP A 49 17.44 26.51 -11.83
CA ASP A 49 16.88 27.79 -11.41
C ASP A 49 15.35 27.77 -11.40
N LYS A 50 14.74 27.12 -12.39
CA LYS A 50 13.28 26.93 -12.45
C LYS A 50 12.81 26.06 -11.28
N GLU A 51 13.53 24.98 -10.98
CA GLU A 51 13.17 24.10 -9.87
C GLU A 51 13.32 24.79 -8.51
N LEU A 52 14.37 25.58 -8.31
CA LEU A 52 14.52 26.41 -7.11
C LEU A 52 13.38 27.42 -6.94
N GLU A 53 12.94 28.05 -8.02
CA GLU A 53 11.82 29.01 -7.99
C GLU A 53 10.50 28.29 -7.62
N VAL A 54 10.22 27.13 -8.21
CA VAL A 54 9.04 26.33 -7.92
C VAL A 54 9.04 25.89 -6.45
N ILE A 55 10.18 25.39 -5.93
CA ILE A 55 10.30 24.98 -4.54
C ILE A 55 10.08 26.20 -3.60
N ASN A 56 10.68 27.36 -3.91
CA ASN A 56 10.50 28.57 -3.12
C ASN A 56 9.04 29.06 -3.12
N LYS A 57 8.37 29.01 -4.26
CA LYS A 57 6.94 29.31 -4.37
C LYS A 57 6.10 28.40 -3.48
N THR A 58 6.42 27.10 -3.49
CA THR A 58 5.72 26.10 -2.68
C THR A 58 5.97 26.30 -1.18
N LEU A 59 7.22 26.62 -0.78
CA LEU A 59 7.57 26.90 0.62
C LEU A 59 6.92 28.17 1.18
N LYS A 60 6.66 29.18 0.34
CA LYS A 60 5.96 30.40 0.73
C LYS A 60 4.45 30.20 0.91
N GLN A 61 3.88 29.12 0.39
CA GLN A 61 2.49 28.79 0.64
C GLN A 61 2.32 28.37 2.11
N LYS A 62 1.47 29.08 2.84
CA LYS A 62 1.13 28.69 4.22
C LYS A 62 0.57 27.27 4.22
N ALA A 63 1.08 26.42 5.13
CA ALA A 63 0.51 25.11 5.34
C ALA A 63 -1.00 25.23 5.64
N GLY A 64 -1.82 24.48 4.90
CA GLY A 64 -3.27 24.49 5.09
C GLY A 64 -3.67 24.08 6.51
N GLY A 65 -4.76 24.64 7.03
CA GLY A 65 -5.30 24.29 8.35
C GLY A 65 -6.03 22.95 8.36
N TRP A 66 -6.36 22.44 9.55
CA TRP A 66 -7.24 21.26 9.70
C TRP A 66 -8.63 21.50 9.10
N GLY A 67 -9.13 22.74 9.14
CA GLY A 67 -10.42 23.10 8.53
C GLY A 67 -10.45 22.90 7.02
N GLU A 68 -9.33 23.06 6.34
CA GLU A 68 -9.24 22.86 4.88
C GLU A 68 -9.52 21.39 4.48
N LEU A 69 -9.25 20.42 5.36
CA LEU A 69 -9.58 19.01 5.12
C LEU A 69 -11.09 18.75 5.04
N LEU A 70 -11.90 19.60 5.63
CA LEU A 70 -13.35 19.49 5.63
C LEU A 70 -14.01 20.15 4.41
N GLU A 71 -13.22 20.85 3.59
CA GLU A 71 -13.72 21.51 2.39
C GLU A 71 -14.29 20.49 1.39
N PRO A 72 -15.41 20.82 0.72
CA PRO A 72 -16.12 19.88 -0.16
C PRO A 72 -15.26 19.28 -1.28
N TRP A 73 -14.32 20.07 -1.81
CA TRP A 73 -13.45 19.62 -2.92
C TRP A 73 -12.36 18.62 -2.48
N ILE A 74 -12.00 18.55 -1.20
CA ILE A 74 -11.04 17.58 -0.64
C ILE A 74 -11.71 16.25 -0.30
N ARG A 75 -12.99 16.26 0.03
CA ARG A 75 -13.73 15.06 0.47
C ARG A 75 -13.55 13.84 -0.44
N PRO A 76 -13.60 13.97 -1.79
CA PRO A 76 -13.37 12.83 -2.67
C PRO A 76 -11.99 12.19 -2.47
N ALA A 77 -10.94 12.99 -2.32
CA ALA A 77 -9.59 12.48 -2.05
C ALA A 77 -9.48 11.79 -0.69
N LEU A 78 -10.14 12.32 0.36
CA LEU A 78 -10.20 11.68 1.68
C LEU A 78 -10.94 10.35 1.62
N ILE A 79 -12.06 10.28 0.89
CA ILE A 79 -12.82 9.04 0.69
C ILE A 79 -11.95 7.99 0.01
N VAL A 80 -11.19 8.36 -1.03
CA VAL A 80 -10.25 7.46 -1.70
C VAL A 80 -9.18 6.96 -0.73
N GLY A 81 -8.54 7.85 0.02
CA GLY A 81 -7.47 7.46 0.94
C GLY A 81 -7.96 6.57 2.09
N ILE A 82 -9.05 6.93 2.75
CA ILE A 82 -9.62 6.14 3.85
C ILE A 82 -10.22 4.83 3.33
N GLY A 83 -10.90 4.86 2.18
CA GLY A 83 -11.45 3.67 1.53
C GLY A 83 -10.38 2.67 1.14
N LEU A 84 -9.29 3.12 0.52
CA LEU A 84 -8.14 2.26 0.21
C LEU A 84 -7.44 1.74 1.48
N ALA A 85 -7.33 2.55 2.54
CA ALA A 85 -6.80 2.12 3.84
C ALA A 85 -7.64 0.98 4.43
N PHE A 86 -8.98 1.11 4.37
CA PHE A 86 -9.90 0.06 4.79
C PHE A 86 -9.71 -1.21 3.95
N ILE A 87 -9.79 -1.09 2.62
CA ILE A 87 -9.68 -2.23 1.71
C ILE A 87 -8.35 -2.95 1.90
N GLN A 88 -7.24 -2.22 2.01
CA GLN A 88 -5.90 -2.79 2.20
C GLN A 88 -5.86 -3.70 3.42
N GLN A 89 -6.46 -3.32 4.53
CA GLN A 89 -6.41 -4.08 5.78
C GLN A 89 -7.54 -5.11 5.86
N ALA A 90 -8.74 -4.74 5.45
CA ALA A 90 -9.93 -5.59 5.55
C ALA A 90 -9.92 -6.78 4.57
N THR A 91 -9.05 -6.77 3.55
CA THR A 91 -8.76 -7.96 2.74
C THR A 91 -7.94 -9.03 3.49
N GLY A 92 -7.45 -8.74 4.70
CA GLY A 92 -6.83 -9.71 5.59
C GLY A 92 -5.33 -9.92 5.38
N ILE A 93 -4.62 -9.03 4.69
CA ILE A 93 -3.20 -9.22 4.37
C ILE A 93 -2.33 -9.40 5.62
N ASN A 94 -2.46 -8.52 6.59
CA ASN A 94 -1.66 -8.62 7.81
C ASN A 94 -2.07 -9.82 8.67
N THR A 95 -3.33 -10.20 8.63
CA THR A 95 -3.80 -11.44 9.27
C THR A 95 -3.13 -12.66 8.66
N VAL A 96 -3.08 -12.74 7.34
CA VAL A 96 -2.40 -13.84 6.64
C VAL A 96 -0.90 -13.87 7.00
N ILE A 97 -0.25 -12.71 7.08
CA ILE A 97 1.17 -12.63 7.44
C ILE A 97 1.41 -13.01 8.90
N TYR A 98 0.61 -12.49 9.83
CA TYR A 98 0.79 -12.71 11.27
C TYR A 98 0.43 -14.13 11.70
N TYR A 99 -0.62 -14.69 11.11
CA TYR A 99 -1.12 -16.01 11.43
C TYR A 99 -0.77 -17.09 10.37
N ALA A 100 0.20 -16.81 9.46
CA ALA A 100 0.61 -17.76 8.46
C ALA A 100 1.00 -19.13 9.03
N PRO A 101 1.80 -19.24 10.12
CA PRO A 101 2.09 -20.52 10.73
C PRO A 101 0.83 -21.26 11.18
N THR A 102 -0.10 -20.57 11.84
CA THR A 102 -1.38 -21.14 12.30
C THR A 102 -2.26 -21.58 11.12
N ILE A 103 -2.29 -20.82 10.01
CA ILE A 103 -3.02 -21.20 8.80
C ILE A 103 -2.43 -22.47 8.20
N PHE A 104 -1.10 -22.64 8.19
CA PHE A 104 -0.44 -23.85 7.75
C PHE A 104 -0.73 -25.04 8.67
N GLU A 105 -0.74 -24.85 9.99
CA GLU A 105 -1.18 -25.87 10.94
C GLU A 105 -2.63 -26.28 10.68
N PHE A 106 -3.53 -25.35 10.40
CA PHE A 106 -4.90 -25.62 9.99
C PHE A 106 -4.98 -26.43 8.67
N ALA A 107 -4.02 -26.29 7.78
CA ALA A 107 -3.91 -27.05 6.55
C ALA A 107 -3.30 -28.46 6.73
N GLY A 108 -2.95 -28.82 7.99
CA GLY A 108 -2.43 -30.13 8.35
C GLY A 108 -0.92 -30.27 8.33
N PHE A 109 -0.17 -29.15 8.44
CA PHE A 109 1.28 -29.23 8.69
C PHE A 109 1.51 -29.61 10.15
N GLU A 110 2.06 -30.80 10.37
CA GLU A 110 2.25 -31.37 11.72
C GLU A 110 3.42 -30.75 12.49
N SER A 111 4.39 -30.19 11.78
CA SER A 111 5.59 -29.63 12.38
C SER A 111 5.59 -28.10 12.33
N ALA A 112 5.66 -27.48 13.50
CA ALA A 112 5.84 -26.03 13.62
C ALA A 112 7.05 -25.51 12.83
N LYS A 113 8.13 -26.31 12.74
CA LYS A 113 9.31 -25.97 11.94
C LYS A 113 8.99 -25.86 10.45
N VAL A 114 8.17 -26.77 9.91
CA VAL A 114 7.76 -26.74 8.50
C VAL A 114 6.80 -25.58 8.24
N SER A 115 5.88 -25.30 9.15
CA SER A 115 4.98 -24.14 9.06
C SER A 115 5.76 -22.82 9.03
N ILE A 116 6.80 -22.68 9.85
CA ILE A 116 7.68 -21.51 9.85
C ILE A 116 8.47 -21.39 8.54
N LEU A 117 8.98 -22.49 7.99
CA LEU A 117 9.68 -22.49 6.71
C LEU A 117 8.75 -22.12 5.55
N ALA A 118 7.52 -22.63 5.53
CA ALA A 118 6.51 -22.25 4.55
C ALA A 118 6.19 -20.75 4.64
N THR A 119 6.06 -20.21 5.87
CA THR A 119 5.87 -18.78 6.11
C THR A 119 7.04 -17.94 5.59
N ALA A 120 8.28 -18.40 5.81
CA ALA A 120 9.46 -17.74 5.27
C ALA A 120 9.46 -17.72 3.73
N GLY A 121 9.04 -18.84 3.09
CA GLY A 121 8.87 -18.90 1.64
C GLY A 121 7.87 -17.89 1.10
N VAL A 122 6.74 -17.74 1.77
CA VAL A 122 5.73 -16.71 1.45
C VAL A 122 6.28 -15.30 1.64
N GLY A 123 7.09 -15.09 2.68
CA GLY A 123 7.80 -13.81 2.89
C GLY A 123 8.77 -13.48 1.76
N ILE A 124 9.51 -14.47 1.25
CA ILE A 124 10.38 -14.30 0.07
C ILE A 124 9.56 -13.89 -1.16
N VAL A 125 8.43 -14.54 -1.40
CA VAL A 125 7.51 -14.17 -2.50
C VAL A 125 7.07 -12.71 -2.35
N ASN A 126 6.73 -12.26 -1.14
CA ASN A 126 6.34 -10.86 -0.89
C ASN A 126 7.46 -9.88 -1.29
N VAL A 127 8.70 -10.13 -0.87
CA VAL A 127 9.86 -9.28 -1.22
C VAL A 127 10.09 -9.25 -2.72
N LEU A 128 10.13 -10.41 -3.38
CA LEU A 128 10.37 -10.50 -4.82
C LEU A 128 9.28 -9.77 -5.61
N MET A 129 8.01 -9.97 -5.24
CA MET A 129 6.89 -9.33 -5.92
C MET A 129 6.80 -7.83 -5.64
N THR A 130 7.28 -7.36 -4.48
CA THR A 130 7.41 -5.92 -4.20
C THR A 130 8.47 -5.27 -5.11
N ILE A 131 9.59 -5.96 -5.37
CA ILE A 131 10.61 -5.48 -6.32
C ILE A 131 10.00 -5.40 -7.74
N VAL A 132 9.26 -6.43 -8.15
CA VAL A 132 8.54 -6.44 -9.44
C VAL A 132 7.53 -5.29 -9.50
N ALA A 133 6.83 -5.01 -8.40
CA ALA A 133 5.85 -3.93 -8.33
C ALA A 133 6.47 -2.56 -8.62
N ILE A 134 7.65 -2.26 -8.09
CA ILE A 134 8.35 -0.99 -8.34
C ILE A 134 8.53 -0.78 -9.86
N TRP A 135 8.96 -1.82 -10.56
CA TRP A 135 9.16 -1.75 -12.00
C TRP A 135 7.84 -1.67 -12.81
N LEU A 136 6.80 -2.39 -12.37
CA LEU A 136 5.49 -2.38 -13.03
C LEU A 136 4.72 -1.06 -12.83
N LEU A 137 4.85 -0.43 -11.66
CA LEU A 137 4.15 0.81 -11.32
C LEU A 137 4.44 1.94 -12.33
N ASP A 138 5.69 2.05 -12.77
CA ASP A 138 6.08 3.07 -13.74
C ASP A 138 5.63 2.73 -15.17
N ARG A 139 5.45 1.43 -15.48
CA ARG A 139 5.07 0.98 -16.82
C ARG A 139 3.57 0.88 -17.05
N LEU A 140 2.84 0.30 -16.12
CA LEU A 140 1.41 0.00 -16.28
C LEU A 140 0.49 1.07 -15.68
N GLY A 141 0.96 1.79 -14.66
CA GLY A 141 0.13 2.73 -13.91
C GLY A 141 -0.53 2.10 -12.67
N ARG A 142 -1.15 2.96 -11.88
CA ARG A 142 -1.67 2.59 -10.55
C ARG A 142 -2.95 1.78 -10.65
N ARG A 143 -3.87 2.20 -11.48
CA ARG A 143 -5.20 1.61 -11.62
C ARG A 143 -5.19 0.21 -12.22
N PRO A 144 -4.51 -0.06 -13.35
CA PRO A 144 -4.42 -1.41 -13.91
C PRO A 144 -3.80 -2.42 -12.93
N LEU A 145 -2.73 -2.02 -12.24
CA LEU A 145 -2.09 -2.87 -11.23
C LEU A 145 -3.00 -3.16 -10.04
N LEU A 146 -3.76 -2.15 -9.59
CA LEU A 146 -4.73 -2.32 -8.51
C LEU A 146 -5.81 -3.35 -8.89
N PHE A 147 -6.34 -3.27 -10.10
CA PHE A 147 -7.35 -4.22 -10.59
C PHE A 147 -6.80 -5.63 -10.74
N THR A 148 -5.65 -5.79 -11.40
CA THR A 148 -5.04 -7.12 -11.58
C THR A 148 -4.72 -7.78 -10.24
N GLY A 149 -4.19 -7.02 -9.28
CA GLY A 149 -3.91 -7.55 -7.95
C GLY A 149 -5.18 -7.90 -7.17
N LEU A 150 -6.21 -7.05 -7.17
CA LEU A 150 -7.48 -7.35 -6.52
C LEU A 150 -8.14 -8.61 -7.10
N ILE A 151 -8.13 -8.77 -8.42
CA ILE A 151 -8.65 -9.99 -9.07
C ILE A 151 -7.85 -11.22 -8.63
N GLY A 152 -6.52 -11.15 -8.61
CA GLY A 152 -5.68 -12.25 -8.12
C GLY A 152 -5.93 -12.59 -6.66
N MET A 153 -6.13 -11.57 -5.80
CA MET A 153 -6.51 -11.77 -4.40
C MET A 153 -7.88 -12.44 -4.26
N ILE A 154 -8.89 -12.00 -5.01
CA ILE A 154 -10.25 -12.59 -5.01
C ILE A 154 -10.17 -14.08 -5.39
N VAL A 155 -9.48 -14.40 -6.48
CA VAL A 155 -9.34 -15.80 -6.94
C VAL A 155 -8.64 -16.63 -5.87
N SER A 156 -7.51 -16.18 -5.35
CA SER A 156 -6.73 -16.90 -4.35
C SER A 156 -7.52 -17.15 -3.05
N LEU A 157 -8.18 -16.12 -2.52
CA LEU A 157 -9.00 -16.24 -1.31
C LEU A 157 -10.21 -17.14 -1.52
N THR A 158 -10.84 -17.08 -2.69
CA THR A 158 -11.97 -17.96 -3.04
C THR A 158 -11.52 -19.43 -3.10
N VAL A 159 -10.39 -19.70 -3.76
CA VAL A 159 -9.80 -21.05 -3.81
C VAL A 159 -9.45 -21.57 -2.42
N LEU A 160 -8.83 -20.73 -1.57
CA LEU A 160 -8.53 -21.09 -0.18
C LEU A 160 -9.81 -21.39 0.61
N GLY A 161 -10.85 -20.57 0.48
CA GLY A 161 -12.15 -20.82 1.13
C GLY A 161 -12.75 -22.18 0.74
N PHE A 162 -12.71 -22.54 -0.54
CA PHE A 162 -13.15 -23.85 -1.01
C PHE A 162 -12.26 -24.99 -0.52
N ALA A 163 -10.93 -24.80 -0.53
CA ALA A 163 -9.97 -25.81 -0.07
C ALA A 163 -10.21 -26.22 1.39
N PHE A 164 -10.52 -25.24 2.25
CA PHE A 164 -10.86 -25.51 3.66
C PHE A 164 -12.29 -26.01 3.88
N ARG A 165 -13.17 -25.94 2.88
CA ARG A 165 -14.58 -26.37 2.99
C ARG A 165 -14.81 -27.79 2.48
N VAL A 166 -14.13 -28.18 1.43
CA VAL A 166 -14.41 -29.41 0.67
C VAL A 166 -13.56 -30.57 1.18
N PRO A 167 -14.18 -31.59 1.85
CA PRO A 167 -13.42 -32.70 2.45
C PRO A 167 -12.59 -33.50 1.45
N SER A 168 -13.02 -33.60 0.20
CA SER A 168 -12.29 -34.36 -0.86
C SER A 168 -10.94 -33.73 -1.20
N LEU A 169 -10.71 -32.48 -0.84
CA LEU A 169 -9.45 -31.77 -1.05
C LEU A 169 -8.44 -31.94 0.10
N SER A 170 -8.82 -32.66 1.18
CA SER A 170 -7.97 -32.79 2.38
C SER A 170 -6.57 -33.33 2.07
N GLY A 171 -6.43 -34.25 1.14
CA GLY A 171 -5.13 -34.80 0.71
C GLY A 171 -4.22 -33.77 0.02
N SER A 172 -4.80 -32.77 -0.64
CA SER A 172 -4.07 -31.70 -1.36
C SER A 172 -4.06 -30.37 -0.62
N LEU A 173 -4.73 -30.28 0.54
CA LEU A 173 -4.96 -29.05 1.26
C LEU A 173 -3.65 -28.29 1.58
N LYS A 174 -2.59 -29.01 1.97
CA LYS A 174 -1.27 -28.45 2.26
C LYS A 174 -0.74 -27.64 1.07
N TRP A 175 -0.75 -28.25 -0.12
CA TRP A 175 -0.21 -27.64 -1.33
C TRP A 175 -1.08 -26.50 -1.85
N ILE A 176 -2.40 -26.66 -1.80
CA ILE A 176 -3.35 -25.61 -2.19
C ILE A 176 -3.19 -24.40 -1.27
N THR A 177 -2.97 -24.62 0.04
CA THR A 177 -2.76 -23.52 1.00
C THR A 177 -1.46 -22.78 0.73
N VAL A 178 -0.35 -23.50 0.48
CA VAL A 178 0.94 -22.84 0.15
C VAL A 178 0.81 -22.02 -1.13
N ALA A 179 0.30 -22.63 -2.21
CA ALA A 179 0.14 -21.96 -3.49
C ALA A 179 -0.86 -20.78 -3.41
N GLY A 180 -2.00 -20.99 -2.77
CA GLY A 180 -3.03 -19.99 -2.60
C GLY A 180 -2.55 -18.77 -1.80
N LEU A 181 -1.84 -18.99 -0.69
CA LEU A 181 -1.27 -17.90 0.10
C LEU A 181 -0.14 -17.18 -0.67
N ALA A 182 0.71 -17.92 -1.38
CA ALA A 182 1.75 -17.32 -2.20
C ALA A 182 1.16 -16.44 -3.32
N CYS A 183 0.15 -16.93 -4.04
CA CYS A 183 -0.56 -16.16 -5.06
C CYS A 183 -1.29 -14.95 -4.48
N TYR A 184 -1.93 -15.10 -3.33
CA TYR A 184 -2.61 -14.00 -2.64
C TYR A 184 -1.63 -12.88 -2.26
N ILE A 185 -0.50 -13.25 -1.63
CA ILE A 185 0.52 -12.29 -1.21
C ILE A 185 1.22 -11.66 -2.41
N ALA A 186 1.52 -12.45 -3.45
CA ALA A 186 2.05 -11.92 -4.71
C ALA A 186 1.13 -10.86 -5.32
N SER A 187 -0.16 -11.17 -5.39
CA SER A 187 -1.19 -10.25 -5.92
C SER A 187 -1.30 -8.97 -5.09
N PHE A 188 -1.23 -9.08 -3.76
CA PHE A 188 -1.21 -7.93 -2.87
C PHE A 188 0.07 -7.09 -3.04
N ALA A 189 1.24 -7.74 -3.08
CA ALA A 189 2.53 -7.08 -3.16
C ALA A 189 2.73 -6.26 -4.44
N ILE A 190 2.14 -6.69 -5.57
CA ILE A 190 2.18 -5.92 -6.83
C ILE A 190 1.11 -4.82 -6.90
N SER A 191 0.15 -4.80 -5.99
CA SER A 191 -1.01 -3.91 -6.08
C SER A 191 -1.24 -3.08 -4.82
N LEU A 192 -2.20 -3.50 -3.97
CA LEU A 192 -2.63 -2.75 -2.78
C LEU A 192 -1.48 -2.40 -1.84
N GLY A 193 -0.44 -3.23 -1.75
CA GLY A 193 0.72 -2.97 -0.90
C GLY A 193 1.35 -1.62 -1.17
N PRO A 194 1.95 -1.40 -2.33
CA PRO A 194 2.58 -0.13 -2.67
C PRO A 194 1.58 0.95 -3.13
N ILE A 195 0.50 0.57 -3.85
CA ILE A 195 -0.38 1.54 -4.51
C ILE A 195 -1.14 2.41 -3.52
N PHE A 196 -1.57 1.89 -2.37
CA PHE A 196 -2.21 2.69 -1.33
C PHE A 196 -1.35 3.88 -0.91
N TRP A 197 -0.09 3.61 -0.55
CA TRP A 197 0.84 4.65 -0.10
C TRP A 197 1.18 5.65 -1.19
N LEU A 198 1.29 5.18 -2.42
CA LEU A 198 1.59 6.01 -3.57
C LEU A 198 0.40 6.93 -3.91
N ILE A 199 -0.81 6.38 -3.98
CA ILE A 199 -2.02 7.17 -4.28
C ILE A 199 -2.24 8.25 -3.23
N ILE A 200 -2.16 7.96 -1.93
CA ILE A 200 -2.36 9.00 -0.90
C ILE A 200 -1.28 10.09 -0.94
N ALA A 201 -0.08 9.78 -1.45
CA ALA A 201 0.95 10.79 -1.68
C ALA A 201 0.71 11.63 -2.94
N GLU A 202 0.01 11.09 -3.94
CA GLU A 202 -0.23 11.75 -5.23
C GLU A 202 -1.55 12.53 -5.27
N ILE A 203 -2.62 12.05 -4.61
CA ILE A 203 -3.95 12.70 -4.68
C ILE A 203 -4.12 13.86 -3.70
N TYR A 204 -3.34 13.92 -2.62
CA TYR A 204 -3.50 14.99 -1.64
C TYR A 204 -2.71 16.24 -2.01
N PRO A 205 -3.34 17.42 -2.02
CA PRO A 205 -2.69 18.70 -2.27
C PRO A 205 -1.51 18.95 -1.34
N LEU A 206 -0.42 19.53 -1.86
CA LEU A 206 0.83 19.72 -1.11
C LEU A 206 0.62 20.45 0.23
N ARG A 207 -0.28 21.46 0.28
CA ARG A 207 -0.54 22.28 1.47
C ARG A 207 -1.08 21.51 2.66
N ILE A 208 -1.87 20.47 2.42
CA ILE A 208 -2.56 19.66 3.45
C ILE A 208 -2.11 18.21 3.46
N ARG A 209 -1.21 17.81 2.55
CA ARG A 209 -0.79 16.42 2.33
C ARG A 209 -0.39 15.71 3.63
N GLY A 210 0.46 16.32 4.44
CA GLY A 210 0.92 15.71 5.68
C GLY A 210 -0.23 15.35 6.61
N ARG A 211 -1.22 16.24 6.77
CA ARG A 211 -2.41 15.99 7.61
C ARG A 211 -3.35 14.96 7.01
N ALA A 212 -3.61 15.04 5.70
CA ALA A 212 -4.46 14.08 5.01
C ALA A 212 -3.87 12.67 5.02
N MET A 213 -2.56 12.55 4.77
CA MET A 213 -1.84 11.28 4.90
C MET A 213 -1.85 10.74 6.33
N SER A 214 -1.75 11.60 7.36
CA SER A 214 -1.84 11.18 8.76
C SER A 214 -3.20 10.54 9.05
N ILE A 215 -4.30 11.12 8.58
CA ILE A 215 -5.64 10.54 8.73
C ILE A 215 -5.72 9.16 8.05
N ALA A 216 -5.28 9.07 6.81
CA ALA A 216 -5.29 7.81 6.06
C ALA A 216 -4.40 6.74 6.76
N THR A 217 -3.25 7.13 7.29
CA THR A 217 -2.34 6.25 8.02
C THR A 217 -2.95 5.77 9.34
N VAL A 218 -3.54 6.66 10.13
CA VAL A 218 -4.24 6.29 11.38
C VAL A 218 -5.40 5.35 11.07
N ALA A 219 -6.21 5.64 10.05
CA ALA A 219 -7.28 4.75 9.60
C ALA A 219 -6.73 3.37 9.21
N ASN A 220 -5.64 3.32 8.43
CA ASN A 220 -5.01 2.08 7.99
C ASN A 220 -4.59 1.20 9.19
N TRP A 221 -3.87 1.75 10.16
CA TRP A 221 -3.43 1.00 11.33
C TRP A 221 -4.56 0.64 12.29
N THR A 222 -5.61 1.47 12.37
CA THR A 222 -6.81 1.14 13.13
C THR A 222 -7.54 -0.05 12.52
N PHE A 223 -7.73 -0.07 11.20
CA PHE A 223 -8.31 -1.22 10.52
C PHE A 223 -7.44 -2.48 10.63
N ASN A 224 -6.10 -2.32 10.55
CA ASN A 224 -5.18 -3.42 10.81
C ASN A 224 -5.41 -4.04 12.18
N MET A 225 -5.45 -3.23 13.23
CA MET A 225 -5.68 -3.68 14.61
C MET A 225 -7.01 -4.43 14.73
N ILE A 226 -8.10 -3.87 14.19
CA ILE A 226 -9.43 -4.50 14.25
C ILE A 226 -9.40 -5.87 13.56
N VAL A 227 -8.87 -5.94 12.35
CA VAL A 227 -8.83 -7.17 11.55
C VAL A 227 -7.94 -8.23 12.21
N ALA A 228 -6.77 -7.83 12.72
CA ALA A 228 -5.87 -8.75 13.41
C ALA A 228 -6.47 -9.33 14.70
N LEU A 229 -7.15 -8.50 15.50
CA LEU A 229 -7.77 -8.95 16.77
C LEU A 229 -9.00 -9.84 16.54
N THR A 230 -9.72 -9.65 15.44
CA THR A 230 -10.97 -10.38 15.18
C THR A 230 -10.77 -11.68 14.42
N PHE A 231 -9.64 -11.89 13.77
CA PHE A 231 -9.43 -13.05 12.87
C PHE A 231 -9.61 -14.40 13.55
N LEU A 232 -8.92 -14.66 14.66
CA LEU A 232 -9.01 -15.96 15.33
C LEU A 232 -10.44 -16.26 15.78
N THR A 233 -11.09 -15.28 16.41
CA THR A 233 -12.49 -15.41 16.82
C THR A 233 -13.42 -15.68 15.62
N MET A 234 -13.14 -15.04 14.48
CA MET A 234 -13.89 -15.24 13.26
C MET A 234 -13.64 -16.63 12.68
N ALA A 235 -12.40 -17.08 12.64
CA ALA A 235 -12.04 -18.41 12.16
C ALA A 235 -12.63 -19.54 13.02
N ASP A 236 -12.70 -19.33 14.34
CA ASP A 236 -13.28 -20.29 15.28
C ASP A 236 -14.81 -20.32 15.22
N LYS A 237 -15.48 -19.16 15.20
CA LYS A 237 -16.95 -19.08 15.25
C LYS A 237 -17.62 -19.30 13.90
N LEU A 238 -17.08 -18.75 12.81
CA LEU A 238 -17.66 -18.83 11.46
C LEU A 238 -17.05 -19.94 10.62
N GLY A 239 -15.93 -20.52 11.10
CA GLY A 239 -15.15 -21.52 10.39
C GLY A 239 -14.11 -20.89 9.46
N ARG A 240 -13.04 -21.64 9.24
CA ARG A 240 -11.84 -21.20 8.48
C ARG A 240 -12.17 -20.80 7.05
N SER A 241 -13.03 -21.55 6.36
CA SER A 241 -13.50 -21.24 5.01
C SER A 241 -14.19 -19.89 4.92
N SER A 242 -15.06 -19.62 5.89
CA SER A 242 -15.87 -18.38 5.92
C SER A 242 -15.00 -17.14 6.10
N ALA A 243 -13.90 -17.24 6.83
CA ALA A 243 -12.92 -16.16 6.98
C ALA A 243 -12.31 -15.77 5.62
N PHE A 244 -11.87 -16.75 4.81
CA PHE A 244 -11.33 -16.49 3.49
C PHE A 244 -12.38 -15.92 2.53
N TRP A 245 -13.60 -16.42 2.58
CA TRP A 245 -14.69 -15.88 1.73
C TRP A 245 -15.09 -14.47 2.13
N LEU A 246 -15.07 -14.14 3.43
CA LEU A 246 -15.32 -12.77 3.86
C LEU A 246 -14.24 -11.81 3.32
N TYR A 247 -12.97 -12.21 3.37
CA TYR A 247 -11.90 -11.42 2.79
C TYR A 247 -12.01 -11.30 1.25
N ALA A 248 -12.46 -12.36 0.57
CA ALA A 248 -12.76 -12.31 -0.86
C ALA A 248 -13.88 -11.32 -1.17
N LEU A 249 -14.96 -11.30 -0.37
CA LEU A 249 -16.06 -10.33 -0.49
C LEU A 249 -15.58 -8.89 -0.31
N VAL A 250 -14.74 -8.65 0.68
CA VAL A 250 -14.11 -7.32 0.87
C VAL A 250 -13.25 -6.95 -0.33
N ALA A 251 -12.48 -7.88 -0.90
CA ALA A 251 -11.67 -7.63 -2.09
C ALA A 251 -12.55 -7.32 -3.32
N ILE A 252 -13.72 -7.97 -3.47
CA ILE A 252 -14.72 -7.65 -4.50
C ILE A 252 -15.26 -6.23 -4.28
N ALA A 253 -15.66 -5.89 -3.06
CA ALA A 253 -16.09 -4.53 -2.72
C ALA A 253 -14.98 -3.50 -3.01
N GLY A 254 -13.72 -3.87 -2.71
CA GLY A 254 -12.54 -3.08 -3.03
C GLY A 254 -12.34 -2.87 -4.53
N LEU A 255 -12.59 -3.89 -5.35
CA LEU A 255 -12.53 -3.80 -6.81
C LEU A 255 -13.60 -2.82 -7.34
N VAL A 256 -14.83 -2.93 -6.84
CA VAL A 256 -15.94 -2.03 -7.18
C VAL A 256 -15.63 -0.60 -6.74
N PHE A 257 -15.17 -0.41 -5.50
CA PHE A 257 -14.76 0.89 -4.98
C PHE A 257 -13.65 1.51 -5.85
N SER A 258 -12.61 0.73 -6.16
CA SER A 258 -11.49 1.18 -6.98
C SER A 258 -11.93 1.57 -8.39
N TYR A 259 -12.88 0.84 -8.97
CA TYR A 259 -13.45 1.17 -10.28
C TYR A 259 -14.14 2.52 -10.28
N PHE A 260 -14.89 2.85 -9.24
CA PHE A 260 -15.69 4.08 -9.18
C PHE A 260 -14.91 5.30 -8.66
N TYR A 261 -14.01 5.13 -7.71
CA TYR A 261 -13.43 6.24 -6.95
C TYR A 261 -11.93 6.46 -7.17
N VAL A 262 -11.16 5.41 -7.49
CA VAL A 262 -9.70 5.55 -7.58
C VAL A 262 -9.30 6.12 -8.95
N PRO A 263 -8.63 7.28 -8.99
CA PRO A 263 -8.14 7.86 -10.25
C PRO A 263 -6.88 7.16 -10.74
N GLU A 264 -6.59 7.31 -12.04
CA GLU A 264 -5.25 7.03 -12.56
C GLU A 264 -4.40 8.29 -12.40
N THR A 265 -3.28 8.13 -11.71
CA THR A 265 -2.37 9.25 -11.40
C THR A 265 -1.10 9.24 -12.26
N LYS A 266 -0.86 8.16 -13.00
CA LYS A 266 0.31 8.03 -13.85
C LYS A 266 0.38 9.14 -14.90
N GLY A 267 1.54 9.80 -14.98
CA GLY A 267 1.82 10.82 -15.98
C GLY A 267 1.18 12.18 -15.72
N ARG A 268 0.60 12.40 -14.53
CA ARG A 268 0.00 13.66 -14.14
C ARG A 268 0.82 14.38 -13.10
N THR A 269 0.81 15.69 -13.19
CA THR A 269 1.40 16.54 -12.17
C THR A 269 0.45 16.66 -10.97
N LEU A 270 1.01 16.96 -9.82
CA LEU A 270 0.22 17.15 -8.59
C LEU A 270 -0.75 18.32 -8.72
N GLU A 271 -0.34 19.34 -9.47
CA GLU A 271 -1.12 20.54 -9.76
C GLU A 271 -2.35 20.22 -10.63
N GLU A 272 -2.21 19.36 -11.64
CA GLU A 272 -3.32 18.89 -12.47
C GLU A 272 -4.33 18.07 -11.68
N ILE A 273 -3.85 17.24 -10.76
CA ILE A 273 -4.72 16.46 -9.87
C ILE A 273 -5.49 17.40 -8.92
N GLU A 274 -4.81 18.39 -8.33
CA GLU A 274 -5.47 19.39 -7.47
C GLU A 274 -6.51 20.22 -8.24
N GLU A 275 -6.21 20.64 -9.46
CA GLU A 275 -7.14 21.39 -10.30
C GLU A 275 -8.38 20.54 -10.66
N SER A 276 -8.18 19.27 -10.97
CA SER A 276 -9.28 18.31 -11.21
C SER A 276 -10.18 18.15 -9.98
N LEU A 277 -9.61 18.10 -8.78
CA LEU A 277 -10.34 18.04 -7.51
C LEU A 277 -11.17 19.31 -7.30
N ARG A 278 -10.57 20.50 -7.50
CA ARG A 278 -11.23 21.80 -7.32
C ARG A 278 -12.36 22.04 -8.33
N SER A 279 -12.18 21.58 -9.57
CA SER A 279 -13.18 21.74 -10.64
C SER A 279 -14.34 20.78 -10.53
N GLY A 280 -14.32 19.81 -9.60
CA GLY A 280 -15.34 18.79 -9.47
C GLY A 280 -15.45 17.86 -10.69
N LYS A 281 -14.50 17.93 -11.63
CA LYS A 281 -14.46 17.02 -12.77
C LYS A 281 -14.22 15.62 -12.23
N CYS A 282 -15.10 14.70 -12.60
CA CYS A 282 -15.07 13.33 -12.13
C CYS A 282 -13.66 12.73 -12.30
N PHE A 283 -13.08 12.21 -11.21
CA PHE A 283 -11.78 11.51 -11.19
C PHE A 283 -11.62 10.44 -12.30
N LYS A 284 -12.72 9.99 -12.90
CA LYS A 284 -12.76 8.96 -13.95
C LYS A 284 -12.25 9.41 -15.34
N LYS A 285 -12.30 10.69 -15.65
CA LYS A 285 -11.91 11.23 -16.98
C LYS A 285 -10.60 11.99 -16.91
N VAL A 286 -9.85 11.69 -15.92
CA VAL A 286 -8.54 12.27 -15.77
C VAL A 286 -7.50 11.27 -16.21
#